data_598b0d2b22bcf12038f1b17791b6ed65
#
_entry.id   598b0d2b22bcf12038f1b17791b6ed65
#
_cell.length_a   1.000
_cell.length_b   1.000
_cell.length_c   1.000
_cell.angle_alpha   90.00
_cell.angle_beta   90.00
_cell.angle_gamma   90.00
#
_symmetry.space_group_name_H-M   'P 1'
#
loop_
_entity.id
_entity.type
_entity.pdbx_description
1 polymer ?
#
loop_
_entity_poly.entity_id
_entity_poly.type
_entity_poly.pdbx_seq_one_letter_code
_entity_poly.pdbx_strand_id
1 'polypeptide(L)'
;MKEHKEKGVDLGLRQFIKSLGYVAGGTALLATTPWLTSCTPEKLQEIKHEKARIALIGTGSRGQYHIHNLKEIPHAQIVAVCDNYAPNLQQALELCPDAKSYTDYRKLLESKDIDGVIISTPLNWHAPIVLDALAAGKHVFCEKAMARTLDECKAIYDTYNQSDKVLYFCMQRMYDEKYIKGMQMIHSGLIGDVVGLRCHWFRNADWRRPIPSPELERKINWRLYKESSGGLMTELACHQLEVCNWAAQKMPESIMGMGDIVYWKDGREVYDSVNVTYRYSDGVKIAYESLISNKFNGMEDQIL
;
A
#
# COMPACT_ATOMS: atom_id res chain seq x y z
N MET A 1 -14.12 -4.27 -32.67
CA MET A 1 -12.92 -3.47 -32.37
C MET A 1 -13.38 -2.08 -32.05
N LYS A 2 -13.44 -1.71 -30.76
CA LYS A 2 -13.73 -0.35 -30.32
C LYS A 2 -12.40 0.27 -29.89
N GLU A 3 -11.98 1.31 -30.58
CA GLU A 3 -10.82 2.12 -30.21
C GLU A 3 -11.04 2.72 -28.82
N HIS A 4 -10.22 2.29 -27.85
CA HIS A 4 -10.11 3.00 -26.59
C HIS A 4 -9.36 4.33 -26.85
N LYS A 5 -10.09 5.43 -26.87
CA LYS A 5 -9.51 6.76 -26.74
C LYS A 5 -8.76 6.83 -25.41
N GLU A 6 -7.45 6.94 -25.44
CA GLU A 6 -6.65 7.32 -24.27
C GLU A 6 -7.13 8.70 -23.80
N LYS A 7 -7.84 8.71 -22.68
CA LYS A 7 -8.17 9.95 -21.96
C LYS A 7 -6.87 10.49 -21.36
N GLY A 8 -6.51 11.72 -21.73
CA GLY A 8 -5.35 12.40 -21.16
C GLY A 8 -5.50 12.53 -19.64
N VAL A 9 -4.78 11.68 -18.93
CA VAL A 9 -4.65 11.76 -17.47
C VAL A 9 -3.59 12.79 -17.17
N ASP A 10 -3.87 13.69 -16.23
CA ASP A 10 -2.98 14.73 -15.75
C ASP A 10 -1.58 14.16 -15.45
N LEU A 11 -0.60 14.56 -16.25
CA LEU A 11 0.80 14.14 -16.17
C LEU A 11 1.43 14.50 -14.81
N GLY A 12 0.96 15.58 -14.16
CA GLY A 12 1.44 16.03 -12.85
C GLY A 12 1.11 15.04 -11.75
N LEU A 13 -0.09 14.49 -11.78
CA LEU A 13 -0.53 13.53 -10.75
C LEU A 13 0.08 12.13 -10.93
N ARG A 14 0.32 11.72 -12.18
CA ARG A 14 1.09 10.48 -12.46
C ARG A 14 2.53 10.60 -11.96
N GLN A 15 3.17 11.75 -12.12
CA GLN A 15 4.50 12.00 -11.58
C GLN A 15 4.50 12.10 -10.06
N PHE A 16 3.45 12.67 -9.45
CA PHE A 16 3.26 12.72 -8.01
C PHE A 16 3.17 11.30 -7.40
N ILE A 17 2.34 10.44 -7.97
CA ILE A 17 2.20 9.06 -7.49
C ILE A 17 3.50 8.25 -7.68
N LYS A 18 4.21 8.47 -8.79
CA LYS A 18 5.53 7.88 -9.01
C LYS A 18 6.55 8.37 -7.97
N SER A 19 6.53 9.67 -7.61
CA SER A 19 7.46 10.23 -6.62
C SER A 19 7.18 9.71 -5.20
N LEU A 20 5.91 9.42 -4.82
CA LEU A 20 5.59 8.73 -3.57
C LEU A 20 6.24 7.34 -3.47
N GLY A 21 6.34 6.63 -4.59
CA GLY A 21 7.07 5.36 -4.67
C GLY A 21 8.58 5.51 -4.48
N TYR A 22 9.18 6.58 -5.01
CA TYR A 22 10.63 6.85 -4.92
C TYR A 22 11.10 7.31 -3.55
N VAL A 23 10.30 8.07 -2.81
CA VAL A 23 10.66 8.56 -1.47
C VAL A 23 10.70 7.43 -0.44
N ALA A 24 10.03 6.32 -0.71
CA ALA A 24 10.08 5.13 0.16
C ALA A 24 11.40 4.32 0.02
N GLY A 25 12.29 4.64 -0.92
CA GLY A 25 13.42 3.78 -1.29
C GLY A 25 14.75 4.45 -1.65
N GLY A 26 15.10 5.65 -1.16
CA GLY A 26 16.51 6.14 -1.20
C GLY A 26 16.95 6.89 -2.47
N THR A 27 17.93 7.73 -2.31
CA THR A 27 18.60 8.73 -3.14
C THR A 27 18.70 8.47 -4.65
N ALA A 28 18.29 9.46 -5.43
CA ALA A 28 18.38 9.50 -6.89
C ALA A 28 19.82 9.50 -7.42
N LEU A 29 20.14 8.57 -8.31
CA LEU A 29 21.27 8.64 -9.24
C LEU A 29 20.72 8.76 -10.66
N LEU A 30 20.93 9.93 -11.27
CA LEU A 30 20.65 10.19 -12.68
C LEU A 30 21.60 9.35 -13.55
N ALA A 31 21.12 8.27 -14.14
CA ALA A 31 21.81 7.56 -15.21
C ALA A 31 21.04 7.77 -16.54
N THR A 32 21.70 8.39 -17.47
CA THR A 32 21.25 8.66 -18.84
C THR A 32 21.07 7.37 -19.62
N THR A 33 19.87 7.08 -20.07
CA THR A 33 19.60 6.00 -21.04
C THR A 33 19.23 6.59 -22.40
N PRO A 34 19.72 5.99 -23.51
CA PRO A 34 19.65 6.58 -24.87
C PRO A 34 18.28 6.51 -25.56
N TRP A 35 17.19 6.21 -24.85
CA TRP A 35 15.84 6.04 -25.42
C TRP A 35 14.95 7.28 -25.35
N LEU A 36 15.49 8.43 -24.89
CA LEU A 36 14.73 9.68 -24.72
C LEU A 36 15.04 10.77 -25.78
N THR A 37 15.68 10.41 -26.88
CA THR A 37 15.96 11.36 -27.95
C THR A 37 14.93 11.32 -29.09
N SER A 38 13.65 11.49 -28.77
CA SER A 38 12.64 11.84 -29.78
C SER A 38 11.50 12.68 -29.17
N CYS A 39 11.85 13.67 -28.36
CA CYS A 39 10.98 14.80 -28.08
C CYS A 39 11.82 16.07 -28.22
N THR A 40 11.57 16.84 -29.26
CA THR A 40 12.17 18.17 -29.49
C THR A 40 11.95 19.07 -28.28
N PRO A 41 12.96 19.94 -27.92
CA PRO A 41 12.89 20.81 -26.73
C PRO A 41 11.92 21.99 -26.85
N GLU A 42 11.07 22.03 -27.85
CA GLU A 42 10.12 23.13 -28.05
C GLU A 42 8.82 22.87 -27.31
N LYS A 43 8.60 23.63 -26.28
CA LYS A 43 7.44 23.76 -25.40
C LYS A 43 7.43 22.88 -24.11
N LEU A 44 8.50 22.90 -23.34
CA LEU A 44 8.31 22.93 -21.90
C LEU A 44 7.83 24.34 -21.53
N GLN A 45 6.56 24.65 -21.79
CA GLN A 45 5.89 25.71 -21.04
C GLN A 45 6.09 25.35 -19.57
N GLU A 46 6.60 26.31 -18.77
CA GLU A 46 6.50 26.25 -17.31
C GLU A 46 5.01 26.08 -16.99
N ILE A 47 4.58 24.82 -16.86
CA ILE A 47 3.30 24.52 -16.25
C ILE A 47 3.54 24.96 -14.80
N LYS A 48 2.99 26.08 -14.39
CA LYS A 48 2.83 26.44 -12.99
C LYS A 48 1.99 25.33 -12.39
N HIS A 49 2.66 24.27 -11.91
CA HIS A 49 2.00 23.19 -11.21
C HIS A 49 1.49 23.78 -9.90
N GLU A 50 0.21 24.05 -9.83
CA GLU A 50 -0.46 24.19 -8.54
C GLU A 50 -0.17 22.92 -7.75
N LYS A 51 0.17 23.08 -6.47
CA LYS A 51 0.45 21.93 -5.61
C LYS A 51 -0.80 21.06 -5.51
N ALA A 52 -0.65 19.75 -5.63
CA ALA A 52 -1.72 18.80 -5.37
C ALA A 52 -2.16 18.92 -3.89
N ARG A 53 -3.44 19.16 -3.66
CA ARG A 53 -4.03 19.34 -2.32
C ARG A 53 -4.43 17.98 -1.77
N ILE A 54 -3.65 17.50 -0.83
CA ILE A 54 -3.75 16.13 -0.30
C ILE A 54 -4.33 16.16 1.12
N ALA A 55 -5.26 15.25 1.39
CA ALA A 55 -5.74 14.98 2.73
C ALA A 55 -5.33 13.59 3.21
N LEU A 56 -5.10 13.44 4.52
CA LEU A 56 -4.79 12.15 5.13
C LEU A 56 -6.00 11.66 5.93
N ILE A 57 -6.39 10.40 5.74
CA ILE A 57 -7.43 9.70 6.49
C ILE A 57 -6.76 8.53 7.23
N GLY A 58 -6.77 8.61 8.55
CA GLY A 58 -5.97 7.77 9.44
C GLY A 58 -4.58 8.36 9.67
N THR A 59 -4.39 8.98 10.84
CA THR A 59 -3.16 9.69 11.21
C THR A 59 -2.39 9.00 12.34
N GLY A 60 -2.55 7.69 12.48
CA GLY A 60 -1.69 6.86 13.31
C GLY A 60 -0.25 6.82 12.81
N SER A 61 0.58 5.92 13.33
CA SER A 61 2.03 5.88 13.00
C SER A 61 2.32 5.84 11.49
N ARG A 62 1.48 5.15 10.68
CA ARG A 62 1.66 5.11 9.23
C ARG A 62 1.23 6.43 8.57
N GLY A 63 0.13 7.04 9.01
CA GLY A 63 -0.29 8.36 8.53
C GLY A 63 0.76 9.43 8.83
N GLN A 64 1.34 9.44 10.02
CA GLN A 64 2.44 10.34 10.37
C GLN A 64 3.68 10.13 9.48
N TYR A 65 4.03 8.88 9.17
CA TYR A 65 5.09 8.57 8.20
C TYR A 65 4.79 9.20 6.83
N HIS A 66 3.56 9.10 6.34
CA HIS A 66 3.17 9.75 5.09
C HIS A 66 3.20 11.28 5.18
N ILE A 67 2.85 11.88 6.31
CA ILE A 67 2.99 13.32 6.53
C ILE A 67 4.45 13.76 6.35
N HIS A 68 5.40 13.05 6.97
CA HIS A 68 6.82 13.37 6.82
C HIS A 68 7.27 13.26 5.36
N ASN A 69 6.91 12.18 4.67
CA ASN A 69 7.30 12.00 3.28
C ASN A 69 6.67 13.06 2.34
N LEU A 70 5.41 13.43 2.56
CA LEU A 70 4.73 14.44 1.74
C LEU A 70 5.38 15.82 1.84
N LYS A 71 5.95 16.17 2.99
CA LYS A 71 6.66 17.44 3.18
C LYS A 71 7.91 17.57 2.30
N GLU A 72 8.52 16.44 1.94
CA GLU A 72 9.68 16.38 1.04
C GLU A 72 9.29 16.46 -0.44
N ILE A 73 7.99 16.46 -0.76
CA ILE A 73 7.49 16.50 -2.14
C ILE A 73 7.07 17.94 -2.48
N PRO A 74 7.82 18.67 -3.33
CA PRO A 74 7.58 20.09 -3.59
C PRO A 74 6.20 20.39 -4.18
N HIS A 75 5.61 19.44 -4.91
CA HIS A 75 4.32 19.57 -5.60
C HIS A 75 3.15 19.01 -4.80
N ALA A 76 3.33 18.70 -3.51
CA ALA A 76 2.28 18.28 -2.61
C ALA A 76 2.03 19.34 -1.53
N GLN A 77 0.77 19.48 -1.14
CA GLN A 77 0.35 20.26 0.01
C GLN A 77 -0.63 19.47 0.85
N ILE A 78 -0.34 19.31 2.13
CA ILE A 78 -1.28 18.70 3.08
C ILE A 78 -2.28 19.77 3.48
N VAL A 79 -3.54 19.60 3.08
CA VAL A 79 -4.61 20.60 3.34
C VAL A 79 -5.59 20.14 4.41
N ALA A 80 -5.65 18.83 4.70
CA ALA A 80 -6.54 18.30 5.74
C ALA A 80 -5.99 16.99 6.33
N VAL A 81 -6.38 16.73 7.59
CA VAL A 81 -6.10 15.50 8.32
C VAL A 81 -7.35 14.99 9.01
N CYS A 82 -7.55 13.68 9.05
CA CYS A 82 -8.72 13.05 9.65
C CYS A 82 -8.32 11.83 10.47
N ASP A 83 -8.73 11.80 11.73
CA ASP A 83 -8.67 10.59 12.56
C ASP A 83 -9.80 10.65 13.60
N ASN A 84 -10.42 9.51 13.89
CA ASN A 84 -11.44 9.39 14.90
C ASN A 84 -10.88 9.10 16.31
N TYR A 85 -9.56 9.06 16.46
CA TYR A 85 -8.84 8.95 17.71
C TYR A 85 -8.10 10.26 17.99
N ALA A 86 -8.59 11.02 18.96
CA ALA A 86 -8.12 12.38 19.22
C ALA A 86 -6.60 12.52 19.41
N PRO A 87 -5.88 11.59 20.10
CA PRO A 87 -4.44 11.72 20.22
C PRO A 87 -3.69 11.63 18.87
N ASN A 88 -4.13 10.75 17.94
CA ASN A 88 -3.53 10.69 16.61
C ASN A 88 -3.78 11.99 15.82
N LEU A 89 -5.01 12.50 15.88
CA LEU A 89 -5.38 13.74 15.20
C LEU A 89 -4.56 14.92 15.73
N GLN A 90 -4.38 15.02 17.04
CA GLN A 90 -3.58 16.07 17.66
C GLN A 90 -2.12 16.02 17.19
N GLN A 91 -1.50 14.86 17.20
CA GLN A 91 -0.13 14.68 16.69
C GLN A 91 0.00 15.05 15.20
N ALA A 92 -1.00 14.74 14.38
CA ALA A 92 -1.01 15.12 12.98
C ALA A 92 -1.10 16.65 12.80
N LEU A 93 -1.87 17.35 13.63
CA LEU A 93 -1.98 18.80 13.61
C LEU A 93 -0.69 19.49 14.07
N GLU A 94 0.04 18.91 15.02
CA GLU A 94 1.38 19.40 15.39
C GLU A 94 2.37 19.30 14.21
N LEU A 95 2.23 18.26 13.41
CA LEU A 95 3.02 18.11 12.19
C LEU A 95 2.52 19.02 11.04
N CYS A 96 1.23 19.29 10.95
CA CYS A 96 0.60 20.06 9.88
C CYS A 96 -0.33 21.12 10.47
N PRO A 97 0.19 22.20 11.09
CA PRO A 97 -0.64 23.18 11.82
C PRO A 97 -1.64 23.94 10.93
N ASP A 98 -1.36 24.07 9.64
CA ASP A 98 -2.24 24.76 8.68
C ASP A 98 -3.32 23.84 8.08
N ALA A 99 -3.28 22.52 8.37
CA ALA A 99 -4.25 21.58 7.84
C ALA A 99 -5.60 21.66 8.59
N LYS A 100 -6.70 21.57 7.85
CA LYS A 100 -8.03 21.42 8.46
C LYS A 100 -8.16 20.06 9.12
N SER A 101 -8.74 20.02 10.32
CA SER A 101 -8.96 18.76 11.06
C SER A 101 -10.38 18.23 10.91
N TYR A 102 -10.50 16.91 10.82
CA TYR A 102 -11.77 16.19 10.74
C TYR A 102 -11.75 14.96 11.63
N THR A 103 -12.88 14.61 12.23
CA THR A 103 -13.07 13.35 12.96
C THR A 103 -13.89 12.34 12.18
N ASP A 104 -14.58 12.78 11.13
CA ASP A 104 -15.33 11.95 10.17
C ASP A 104 -14.79 12.21 8.74
N TYR A 105 -14.30 11.15 8.10
CA TYR A 105 -13.74 11.23 6.75
C TYR A 105 -14.78 11.64 5.70
N ARG A 106 -16.08 11.35 5.93
CA ARG A 106 -17.15 11.74 4.99
C ARG A 106 -17.25 13.24 4.89
N LYS A 107 -17.13 13.95 6.03
CA LYS A 107 -17.09 15.41 6.06
C LYS A 107 -15.84 15.98 5.38
N LEU A 108 -14.70 15.28 5.47
CA LEU A 108 -13.51 15.64 4.75
C LEU A 108 -13.72 15.50 3.23
N LEU A 109 -14.37 14.44 2.77
CA LEU A 109 -14.61 14.18 1.34
C LEU A 109 -15.57 15.20 0.68
N GLU A 110 -16.45 15.87 1.45
CA GLU A 110 -17.32 16.94 0.96
C GLU A 110 -16.52 18.19 0.50
N SER A 111 -15.27 18.35 0.96
CA SER A 111 -14.45 19.51 0.64
C SER A 111 -14.00 19.51 -0.83
N LYS A 112 -14.23 20.65 -1.50
CA LYS A 112 -13.74 20.90 -2.88
C LYS A 112 -12.26 21.32 -2.93
N ASP A 113 -11.66 21.59 -1.77
CA ASP A 113 -10.27 22.00 -1.64
C ASP A 113 -9.30 20.80 -1.54
N ILE A 114 -9.77 19.59 -1.80
CA ILE A 114 -9.01 18.36 -1.74
C ILE A 114 -9.03 17.70 -3.12
N ASP A 115 -7.85 17.43 -3.67
CA ASP A 115 -7.69 16.75 -4.96
C ASP A 115 -7.55 15.23 -4.76
N GLY A 116 -6.85 14.81 -3.71
CA GLY A 116 -6.63 13.41 -3.42
C GLY A 116 -6.50 13.11 -1.94
N VAL A 117 -6.70 11.84 -1.60
CA VAL A 117 -6.61 11.34 -0.23
C VAL A 117 -5.58 10.24 -0.09
N ILE A 118 -4.88 10.22 1.05
CA ILE A 118 -4.04 9.11 1.49
C ILE A 118 -4.76 8.42 2.64
N ILE A 119 -5.02 7.11 2.47
CA ILE A 119 -5.77 6.29 3.42
C ILE A 119 -4.79 5.38 4.16
N SER A 120 -4.72 5.52 5.48
CA SER A 120 -3.81 4.76 6.37
C SER A 120 -4.56 4.25 7.62
N THR A 121 -5.79 3.86 7.42
CA THR A 121 -6.70 3.33 8.45
C THR A 121 -6.48 1.83 8.70
N PRO A 122 -7.15 1.22 9.69
CA PRO A 122 -7.28 -0.24 9.77
C PRO A 122 -7.87 -0.83 8.49
N LEU A 123 -7.50 -2.08 8.17
CA LEU A 123 -7.81 -2.74 6.89
C LEU A 123 -9.30 -2.77 6.55
N ASN A 124 -10.17 -3.00 7.54
CA ASN A 124 -11.62 -3.04 7.35
C ASN A 124 -12.22 -1.69 6.91
N TRP A 125 -11.48 -0.60 7.01
CA TRP A 125 -11.90 0.73 6.57
C TRP A 125 -11.36 1.11 5.18
N HIS A 126 -10.46 0.30 4.59
CA HIS A 126 -9.91 0.61 3.27
C HIS A 126 -11.01 0.67 2.21
N ALA A 127 -11.79 -0.40 2.05
CA ALA A 127 -12.81 -0.46 1.01
C ALA A 127 -13.88 0.63 1.16
N PRO A 128 -14.54 0.81 2.30
CA PRO A 128 -15.53 1.88 2.45
C PRO A 128 -14.98 3.25 2.10
N ILE A 129 -13.78 3.59 2.60
CA ILE A 129 -13.20 4.92 2.37
C ILE A 129 -12.75 5.10 0.91
N VAL A 130 -12.17 4.07 0.28
CA VAL A 130 -11.78 4.10 -1.13
C VAL A 130 -12.99 4.34 -2.03
N LEU A 131 -14.08 3.61 -1.79
CA LEU A 131 -15.32 3.72 -2.58
C LEU A 131 -15.95 5.11 -2.42
N ASP A 132 -16.07 5.60 -1.18
CA ASP A 132 -16.60 6.93 -0.90
C ASP A 132 -15.71 8.04 -1.51
N ALA A 133 -14.38 7.89 -1.46
CA ALA A 133 -13.46 8.85 -2.04
C ALA A 133 -13.53 8.91 -3.57
N LEU A 134 -13.61 7.75 -4.24
CA LEU A 134 -13.80 7.69 -5.70
C LEU A 134 -15.14 8.30 -6.11
N ALA A 135 -16.23 8.01 -5.36
CA ALA A 135 -17.54 8.60 -5.58
C ALA A 135 -17.54 10.12 -5.37
N ALA A 136 -16.73 10.63 -4.43
CA ALA A 136 -16.53 12.06 -4.20
C ALA A 136 -15.58 12.70 -5.24
N GLY A 137 -15.13 11.97 -6.26
CA GLY A 137 -14.25 12.46 -7.31
C GLY A 137 -12.81 12.74 -6.85
N LYS A 138 -12.33 12.05 -5.80
CA LYS A 138 -10.97 12.22 -5.29
C LYS A 138 -10.04 11.16 -5.88
N HIS A 139 -8.77 11.56 -6.09
CA HIS A 139 -7.70 10.59 -6.32
C HIS A 139 -7.36 9.89 -5.00
N VAL A 140 -6.98 8.61 -5.08
CA VAL A 140 -6.79 7.78 -3.89
C VAL A 140 -5.43 7.09 -3.91
N PHE A 141 -4.68 7.28 -2.83
CA PHE A 141 -3.59 6.44 -2.43
C PHE A 141 -4.01 5.71 -1.15
N CYS A 142 -4.04 4.39 -1.16
CA CYS A 142 -4.43 3.61 0.00
C CYS A 142 -3.28 2.68 0.44
N GLU A 143 -3.09 2.53 1.73
CA GLU A 143 -2.16 1.54 2.28
C GLU A 143 -2.58 0.11 1.89
N LYS A 144 -1.65 -0.79 1.92
CA LYS A 144 -1.86 -2.22 1.69
C LYS A 144 -2.53 -2.88 2.95
N ALA A 145 -3.23 -3.97 2.81
CA ALA A 145 -3.71 -4.63 1.61
C ALA A 145 -4.92 -3.88 1.03
N MET A 146 -5.35 -4.23 -0.21
CA MET A 146 -6.44 -3.54 -0.88
C MET A 146 -7.70 -3.48 -0.02
N ALA A 147 -8.16 -4.63 0.45
CA ALA A 147 -9.33 -4.77 1.30
C ALA A 147 -9.25 -6.08 2.11
N ARG A 148 -10.24 -6.32 2.95
CA ARG A 148 -10.30 -7.49 3.82
C ARG A 148 -10.96 -8.70 3.15
N THR A 149 -11.87 -8.50 2.20
CA THR A 149 -12.61 -9.54 1.50
C THR A 149 -12.48 -9.42 -0.02
N LEU A 150 -12.73 -10.53 -0.74
CA LEU A 150 -12.72 -10.53 -2.19
C LEU A 150 -13.87 -9.68 -2.77
N ASP A 151 -15.03 -9.66 -2.13
CA ASP A 151 -16.18 -8.84 -2.55
C ASP A 151 -15.84 -7.35 -2.46
N GLU A 152 -15.15 -6.94 -1.39
CA GLU A 152 -14.64 -5.57 -1.24
C GLU A 152 -13.61 -5.23 -2.34
N CYS A 153 -12.68 -6.15 -2.63
CA CYS A 153 -11.71 -5.97 -3.72
C CYS A 153 -12.41 -5.83 -5.07
N LYS A 154 -13.43 -6.66 -5.33
CA LYS A 154 -14.23 -6.59 -6.55
C LYS A 154 -15.00 -5.27 -6.66
N ALA A 155 -15.63 -4.82 -5.59
CA ALA A 155 -16.35 -3.55 -5.57
C ALA A 155 -15.42 -2.36 -5.86
N ILE A 156 -14.20 -2.35 -5.29
CA ILE A 156 -13.19 -1.34 -5.58
C ILE A 156 -12.78 -1.39 -7.05
N TYR A 157 -12.51 -2.57 -7.59
CA TYR A 157 -12.12 -2.75 -9.00
C TYR A 157 -13.20 -2.26 -9.96
N ASP A 158 -14.46 -2.67 -9.73
CA ASP A 158 -15.59 -2.28 -10.57
C ASP A 158 -15.84 -0.76 -10.52
N THR A 159 -15.73 -0.14 -9.35
CA THR A 159 -15.88 1.31 -9.17
C THR A 159 -14.73 2.07 -9.84
N TYR A 160 -13.50 1.61 -9.67
CA TYR A 160 -12.33 2.23 -10.29
C TYR A 160 -12.41 2.22 -11.82
N ASN A 161 -12.85 1.13 -12.42
CA ASN A 161 -12.99 1.04 -13.88
C ASN A 161 -14.02 2.01 -14.47
N GLN A 162 -14.93 2.53 -13.65
CA GLN A 162 -15.90 3.55 -14.02
C GLN A 162 -15.44 4.98 -13.71
N SER A 163 -14.29 5.12 -13.03
CA SER A 163 -13.73 6.39 -12.56
C SER A 163 -12.66 6.90 -13.52
N ASP A 164 -12.49 8.22 -13.58
CA ASP A 164 -11.37 8.90 -14.22
C ASP A 164 -10.23 9.22 -13.23
N LYS A 165 -10.39 8.83 -11.97
CA LYS A 165 -9.44 9.13 -10.89
C LYS A 165 -8.30 8.12 -10.85
N VAL A 166 -7.18 8.53 -10.26
CA VAL A 166 -6.07 7.62 -9.98
C VAL A 166 -6.38 6.91 -8.68
N LEU A 167 -6.25 5.59 -8.70
CA LEU A 167 -6.27 4.74 -7.51
C LEU A 167 -4.96 3.96 -7.45
N TYR A 168 -4.30 4.00 -6.30
CA TYR A 168 -3.07 3.26 -6.05
C TYR A 168 -3.09 2.63 -4.66
N PHE A 169 -2.69 1.36 -4.57
CA PHE A 169 -2.45 0.66 -3.31
C PHE A 169 -0.95 0.55 -3.05
N CYS A 170 -0.53 0.84 -1.81
CA CYS A 170 0.87 0.95 -1.44
C CYS A 170 1.59 -0.41 -1.37
N MET A 171 1.91 -0.95 -2.55
CA MET A 171 2.78 -2.12 -2.69
C MET A 171 4.20 -1.63 -3.02
N GLN A 172 4.92 -1.18 -1.99
CA GLN A 172 6.16 -0.42 -2.13
C GLN A 172 7.29 -1.17 -2.86
N ARG A 173 7.34 -2.50 -2.79
CA ARG A 173 8.38 -3.29 -3.45
C ARG A 173 8.35 -3.18 -4.98
N MET A 174 7.17 -2.92 -5.56
CA MET A 174 7.02 -2.68 -7.00
C MET A 174 7.75 -1.42 -7.49
N TYR A 175 8.12 -0.53 -6.57
CA TYR A 175 8.81 0.74 -6.84
C TYR A 175 10.21 0.81 -6.25
N ASP A 176 10.65 -0.24 -5.56
CA ASP A 176 12.02 -0.34 -5.05
C ASP A 176 12.96 -0.72 -6.20
N GLU A 177 14.00 0.09 -6.41
CA GLU A 177 14.95 -0.08 -7.53
C GLU A 177 15.65 -1.45 -7.50
N LYS A 178 15.90 -2.03 -6.32
CA LYS A 178 16.51 -3.35 -6.20
C LYS A 178 15.56 -4.44 -6.68
N TYR A 179 14.28 -4.36 -6.31
CA TYR A 179 13.27 -5.30 -6.80
C TYR A 179 13.04 -5.14 -8.31
N ILE A 180 12.93 -3.91 -8.80
CA ILE A 180 12.81 -3.63 -10.25
C ILE A 180 13.99 -4.24 -11.00
N LYS A 181 15.22 -4.02 -10.53
CA LYS A 181 16.42 -4.57 -11.15
C LYS A 181 16.46 -6.10 -11.09
N GLY A 182 16.11 -6.67 -9.94
CA GLY A 182 15.98 -8.12 -9.77
C GLY A 182 14.99 -8.74 -10.77
N MET A 183 13.80 -8.14 -10.90
CA MET A 183 12.78 -8.60 -11.86
C MET A 183 13.22 -8.46 -13.32
N GLN A 184 13.94 -7.39 -13.67
CA GLN A 184 14.54 -7.27 -15.01
C GLN A 184 15.52 -8.42 -15.30
N MET A 185 16.34 -8.81 -14.32
CA MET A 185 17.28 -9.93 -14.47
C MET A 185 16.55 -11.27 -14.63
N ILE A 186 15.50 -11.51 -13.81
CA ILE A 186 14.67 -12.72 -13.90
C ILE A 186 13.99 -12.79 -15.26
N HIS A 187 13.27 -11.74 -15.66
CA HIS A 187 12.48 -11.73 -16.90
C HIS A 187 13.33 -11.69 -18.17
N SER A 188 14.61 -11.30 -18.08
CA SER A 188 15.56 -11.41 -19.20
C SER A 188 16.11 -12.83 -19.40
N GLY A 189 15.75 -13.78 -18.52
CA GLY A 189 16.25 -15.15 -18.55
C GLY A 189 17.67 -15.32 -17.98
N LEU A 190 18.22 -14.30 -17.32
CA LEU A 190 19.59 -14.34 -16.79
C LEU A 190 19.81 -15.47 -15.77
N ILE A 191 18.77 -15.82 -15.02
CA ILE A 191 18.81 -16.91 -14.03
C ILE A 191 18.18 -18.22 -14.54
N GLY A 192 17.74 -18.25 -15.82
CA GLY A 192 16.95 -19.36 -16.37
C GLY A 192 15.47 -19.28 -16.00
N ASP A 193 14.77 -20.41 -16.12
CA ASP A 193 13.35 -20.50 -15.78
C ASP A 193 13.14 -20.53 -14.27
N VAL A 194 12.12 -19.81 -13.80
CA VAL A 194 11.72 -19.85 -12.39
C VAL A 194 11.07 -21.21 -12.09
N VAL A 195 11.69 -22.01 -11.25
CA VAL A 195 11.25 -23.38 -10.90
C VAL A 195 10.70 -23.50 -9.47
N GLY A 196 10.87 -22.48 -8.65
CA GLY A 196 10.38 -22.45 -7.29
C GLY A 196 10.56 -21.08 -6.64
N LEU A 197 9.73 -20.78 -5.65
CA LEU A 197 9.80 -19.55 -4.87
C LEU A 197 9.67 -19.89 -3.38
N ARG A 198 10.51 -19.29 -2.58
CA ARG A 198 10.46 -19.42 -1.13
C ARG A 198 10.50 -18.04 -0.49
N CYS A 199 9.63 -17.81 0.46
CA CYS A 199 9.67 -16.57 1.21
C CYS A 199 9.22 -16.80 2.65
N HIS A 200 9.80 -16.03 3.53
CA HIS A 200 9.42 -16.05 4.93
C HIS A 200 9.49 -14.65 5.54
N TRP A 201 8.69 -14.45 6.59
CA TRP A 201 8.76 -13.26 7.40
C TRP A 201 8.71 -13.65 8.88
N PHE A 202 9.88 -13.73 9.47
CA PHE A 202 10.03 -14.03 10.89
C PHE A 202 10.42 -12.76 11.64
N ARG A 203 9.70 -12.46 12.70
CA ARG A 203 9.97 -11.33 13.57
C ARG A 203 9.55 -11.63 15.01
N ASN A 204 10.21 -10.99 15.95
CA ASN A 204 9.80 -11.04 17.35
C ASN A 204 9.02 -9.76 17.67
N ALA A 205 7.68 -9.81 17.52
CA ALA A 205 6.80 -8.67 17.78
C ALA A 205 5.37 -9.14 18.00
N ASP A 206 4.78 -8.75 19.12
CA ASP A 206 3.40 -9.10 19.48
C ASP A 206 2.33 -8.25 18.77
N TRP A 207 2.72 -7.11 18.16
CA TRP A 207 1.87 -6.06 17.59
C TRP A 207 0.98 -5.33 18.60
N ARG A 208 0.96 -5.75 19.83
CA ARG A 208 0.14 -5.15 20.88
C ARG A 208 0.71 -3.79 21.28
N ARG A 209 -0.18 -2.84 21.44
CA ARG A 209 0.12 -1.49 21.93
C ARG A 209 -0.54 -1.26 23.27
N PRO A 210 0.08 -0.47 24.15
CA PRO A 210 -0.58 0.00 25.37
C PRO A 210 -1.88 0.72 25.05
N ILE A 211 -2.90 0.49 25.87
CA ILE A 211 -4.20 1.13 25.76
C ILE A 211 -4.45 2.01 26.99
N PRO A 212 -4.98 3.22 26.83
CA PRO A 212 -5.35 4.09 27.95
C PRO A 212 -6.51 3.52 28.77
N SER A 213 -7.42 2.78 28.13
CA SER A 213 -8.58 2.18 28.76
C SER A 213 -9.09 0.97 27.95
N PRO A 214 -9.78 0.00 28.61
CA PRO A 214 -10.18 -1.27 27.99
C PRO A 214 -11.09 -1.12 26.75
N GLU A 215 -11.94 -0.11 26.72
CA GLU A 215 -12.84 0.16 25.59
C GLU A 215 -12.10 0.55 24.29
N LEU A 216 -10.84 0.96 24.39
CA LEU A 216 -9.99 1.29 23.25
C LEU A 216 -9.20 0.10 22.70
N GLU A 217 -9.30 -1.07 23.33
CA GLU A 217 -8.54 -2.26 22.94
C GLU A 217 -8.68 -2.57 21.45
N ARG A 218 -9.89 -2.79 20.95
CA ARG A 218 -10.12 -3.15 19.55
C ARG A 218 -9.79 -2.02 18.57
N LYS A 219 -9.87 -0.77 19.00
CA LYS A 219 -9.53 0.39 18.20
C LYS A 219 -8.01 0.54 18.01
N ILE A 220 -7.25 0.41 19.08
CA ILE A 220 -5.79 0.61 19.07
C ILE A 220 -5.08 -0.66 18.59
N ASN A 221 -5.51 -1.81 19.06
CA ASN A 221 -4.95 -3.13 18.76
C ASN A 221 -5.67 -3.85 17.60
N TRP A 222 -6.25 -3.10 16.67
CA TRP A 222 -7.08 -3.60 15.57
C TRP A 222 -6.44 -4.76 14.77
N ARG A 223 -5.10 -4.80 14.67
CA ARG A 223 -4.37 -5.88 13.98
C ARG A 223 -4.55 -7.25 14.59
N LEU A 224 -4.95 -7.32 15.86
CA LEU A 224 -5.11 -8.56 16.60
C LEU A 224 -6.49 -9.21 16.41
N TYR A 225 -7.42 -8.51 15.74
CA TYR A 225 -8.82 -8.92 15.65
C TYR A 225 -9.25 -9.18 14.21
N LYS A 226 -9.98 -10.31 13.98
CA LYS A 226 -10.44 -10.73 12.65
C LYS A 226 -11.41 -9.77 11.99
N GLU A 227 -12.15 -8.99 12.77
CA GLU A 227 -13.09 -7.99 12.25
C GLU A 227 -12.40 -6.84 11.52
N SER A 228 -11.15 -6.54 11.87
CA SER A 228 -10.42 -5.36 11.39
C SER A 228 -9.14 -5.69 10.63
N SER A 229 -8.66 -6.94 10.70
CA SER A 229 -7.41 -7.39 10.09
C SER A 229 -7.58 -8.76 9.43
N GLY A 230 -6.76 -9.07 8.44
CA GLY A 230 -6.59 -10.41 7.89
C GLY A 230 -5.36 -11.14 8.43
N GLY A 231 -4.77 -10.65 9.54
CA GLY A 231 -3.63 -11.26 10.20
C GLY A 231 -2.35 -11.27 9.35
N LEU A 232 -1.50 -12.27 9.56
CA LEU A 232 -0.19 -12.37 8.92
C LEU A 232 -0.25 -12.34 7.39
N MET A 233 -1.31 -12.89 6.79
CA MET A 233 -1.44 -12.96 5.34
C MET A 233 -1.63 -11.58 4.71
N THR A 234 -2.43 -10.70 5.31
CA THR A 234 -2.66 -9.34 4.79
C THR A 234 -1.63 -8.33 5.28
N GLU A 235 -1.09 -8.54 6.50
CA GLU A 235 -0.14 -7.60 7.08
C GLU A 235 1.30 -7.79 6.59
N LEU A 236 1.71 -9.03 6.31
CA LEU A 236 3.08 -9.41 5.94
C LEU A 236 3.14 -10.12 4.58
N ALA A 237 2.42 -11.24 4.41
CA ALA A 237 2.54 -12.09 3.23
C ALA A 237 2.22 -11.36 1.93
N CYS A 238 1.28 -10.43 1.92
CA CYS A 238 0.89 -9.69 0.72
C CYS A 238 2.08 -9.06 0.00
N HIS A 239 3.09 -8.57 0.73
CA HIS A 239 4.30 -8.01 0.15
C HIS A 239 5.16 -9.02 -0.61
N GLN A 240 5.26 -10.24 -0.07
CA GLN A 240 6.11 -11.29 -0.63
C GLN A 240 5.38 -12.05 -1.73
N LEU A 241 4.09 -12.29 -1.56
CA LEU A 241 3.25 -12.92 -2.58
C LEU A 241 3.16 -12.08 -3.85
N GLU A 242 3.11 -10.75 -3.71
CA GLU A 242 3.19 -9.83 -4.86
C GLU A 242 4.50 -9.99 -5.62
N VAL A 243 5.64 -10.01 -4.92
CA VAL A 243 6.96 -10.24 -5.51
C VAL A 243 7.02 -11.59 -6.21
N CYS A 244 6.49 -12.64 -5.60
CA CYS A 244 6.44 -13.97 -6.20
C CYS A 244 5.59 -14.01 -7.48
N ASN A 245 4.40 -13.40 -7.46
CA ASN A 245 3.53 -13.30 -8.64
C ASN A 245 4.19 -12.46 -9.74
N TRP A 246 4.90 -11.40 -9.38
CA TRP A 246 5.65 -10.57 -10.31
C TRP A 246 6.79 -11.36 -10.97
N ALA A 247 7.57 -12.10 -10.17
CA ALA A 247 8.64 -12.97 -10.70
C ALA A 247 8.10 -14.05 -11.62
N ALA A 248 7.01 -14.72 -11.22
CA ALA A 248 6.37 -15.78 -11.99
C ALA A 248 5.54 -15.29 -13.19
N GLN A 249 5.17 -14.01 -13.23
CA GLN A 249 4.24 -13.40 -14.20
C GLN A 249 2.89 -14.15 -14.30
N LYS A 250 2.42 -14.71 -13.19
CA LYS A 250 1.22 -15.56 -13.11
C LYS A 250 0.51 -15.36 -11.78
N MET A 251 -0.74 -15.83 -11.73
CA MET A 251 -1.50 -15.97 -10.48
C MET A 251 -1.57 -17.44 -10.09
N PRO A 252 -1.51 -17.77 -8.79
CA PRO A 252 -1.67 -19.13 -8.31
C PRO A 252 -3.07 -19.70 -8.63
N GLU A 253 -3.16 -20.99 -8.92
CA GLU A 253 -4.42 -21.71 -9.13
C GLU A 253 -4.95 -22.38 -7.87
N SER A 254 -4.06 -22.74 -6.97
CA SER A 254 -4.45 -23.44 -5.74
C SER A 254 -3.57 -23.04 -4.57
N ILE A 255 -4.15 -23.16 -3.39
CA ILE A 255 -3.52 -22.82 -2.12
C ILE A 255 -3.84 -23.92 -1.10
N MET A 256 -2.87 -24.24 -0.27
CA MET A 256 -3.05 -25.01 0.95
C MET A 256 -2.21 -24.40 2.08
N GLY A 257 -2.68 -24.49 3.31
CA GLY A 257 -1.91 -23.94 4.42
C GLY A 257 -2.55 -24.22 5.76
N MET A 258 -1.79 -23.92 6.79
CA MET A 258 -2.19 -23.99 8.18
C MET A 258 -1.75 -22.74 8.92
N GLY A 259 -2.49 -22.37 9.94
CA GLY A 259 -2.14 -21.27 10.83
C GLY A 259 -2.74 -21.47 12.20
N ASP A 260 -2.05 -20.99 13.21
CA ASP A 260 -2.46 -21.10 14.61
C ASP A 260 -1.98 -19.92 15.45
N ILE A 261 -2.55 -19.77 16.65
CA ILE A 261 -2.03 -18.95 17.73
C ILE A 261 -1.16 -19.86 18.60
N VAL A 262 0.14 -19.88 18.33
CA VAL A 262 1.07 -20.80 18.97
C VAL A 262 1.67 -20.19 20.25
N TYR A 263 2.10 -18.96 20.18
CA TYR A 263 2.90 -18.31 21.23
C TYR A 263 2.15 -17.22 21.99
N TRP A 264 1.58 -16.23 21.27
CA TRP A 264 0.95 -15.06 21.89
C TRP A 264 -0.47 -15.36 22.38
N LYS A 265 -0.59 -15.90 23.61
CA LYS A 265 -1.89 -16.23 24.24
C LYS A 265 -2.50 -15.02 24.97
N ASP A 266 -2.63 -13.91 24.26
CA ASP A 266 -2.96 -12.58 24.80
C ASP A 266 -4.38 -12.12 24.42
N GLY A 267 -5.25 -13.05 23.98
CA GLY A 267 -6.63 -12.75 23.59
C GLY A 267 -6.79 -12.30 22.14
N ARG A 268 -5.72 -12.38 21.32
CA ARG A 268 -5.81 -12.13 19.87
C ARG A 268 -6.68 -13.16 19.17
N GLU A 269 -7.24 -12.78 18.04
CA GLU A 269 -8.04 -13.65 17.18
C GLU A 269 -7.29 -14.07 15.92
N VAL A 270 -6.26 -13.31 15.52
CA VAL A 270 -5.44 -13.60 14.33
C VAL A 270 -4.26 -14.51 14.69
N TYR A 271 -3.84 -15.33 13.72
CA TYR A 271 -2.72 -16.25 13.89
C TYR A 271 -1.39 -15.52 14.11
N ASP A 272 -0.51 -16.10 14.88
CA ASP A 272 0.88 -15.66 15.08
C ASP A 272 1.90 -16.55 14.37
N SER A 273 1.41 -17.65 13.76
CA SER A 273 2.18 -18.58 12.92
C SER A 273 1.34 -19.03 11.73
N VAL A 274 1.90 -19.00 10.53
CA VAL A 274 1.28 -19.53 9.31
C VAL A 274 2.32 -20.20 8.43
N ASN A 275 1.90 -21.31 7.76
CA ASN A 275 2.63 -21.99 6.70
C ASN A 275 1.69 -22.19 5.52
N VAL A 276 2.07 -21.70 4.34
CA VAL A 276 1.20 -21.71 3.16
C VAL A 276 1.99 -22.08 1.93
N THR A 277 1.41 -22.96 1.11
CA THR A 277 1.92 -23.29 -0.22
C THR A 277 0.92 -22.87 -1.29
N TYR A 278 1.38 -22.10 -2.26
CA TYR A 278 0.64 -21.81 -3.48
C TYR A 278 1.20 -22.63 -4.64
N ARG A 279 0.35 -22.98 -5.61
CA ARG A 279 0.75 -23.68 -6.83
C ARG A 279 0.26 -22.93 -8.05
N TYR A 280 1.14 -22.71 -9.02
CA TYR A 280 0.83 -22.17 -10.33
C TYR A 280 0.45 -23.28 -11.31
N SER A 281 -0.12 -22.92 -12.47
CA SER A 281 -0.59 -23.87 -13.52
C SER A 281 0.50 -24.76 -14.07
N ASP A 282 1.74 -24.27 -14.15
CA ASP A 282 2.91 -25.00 -14.62
C ASP A 282 3.60 -25.89 -13.55
N GLY A 283 3.01 -25.94 -12.35
CA GLY A 283 3.53 -26.74 -11.26
C GLY A 283 4.55 -26.03 -10.35
N VAL A 284 5.03 -24.84 -10.71
CA VAL A 284 5.86 -24.01 -9.83
C VAL A 284 5.09 -23.70 -8.53
N LYS A 285 5.80 -23.64 -7.43
CA LYS A 285 5.21 -23.43 -6.11
C LYS A 285 5.87 -22.27 -5.36
N ILE A 286 5.06 -21.57 -4.56
CA ILE A 286 5.54 -20.67 -3.51
C ILE A 286 5.40 -21.42 -2.19
N ALA A 287 6.48 -21.50 -1.42
CA ALA A 287 6.43 -21.84 0.01
C ALA A 287 6.57 -20.56 0.81
N TYR A 288 5.55 -20.23 1.61
CA TYR A 288 5.51 -19.04 2.46
C TYR A 288 5.37 -19.42 3.92
N GLU A 289 6.19 -18.82 4.76
CA GLU A 289 6.11 -18.97 6.22
C GLU A 289 6.14 -17.62 6.92
N SER A 290 5.37 -17.47 7.98
CA SER A 290 5.45 -16.32 8.85
C SER A 290 5.25 -16.70 10.31
N LEU A 291 6.12 -16.14 11.15
CA LEU A 291 6.11 -16.33 12.58
C LEU A 291 6.47 -15.01 13.27
N ILE A 292 5.68 -14.57 14.24
CA ILE A 292 5.92 -13.30 14.94
C ILE A 292 6.37 -13.45 16.39
N SER A 293 6.72 -14.64 16.80
CA SER A 293 7.32 -14.95 18.11
C SER A 293 8.84 -15.14 18.07
N ASN A 294 9.44 -15.12 16.87
CA ASN A 294 10.85 -15.42 16.66
C ASN A 294 11.38 -14.63 15.44
N LYS A 295 12.64 -14.20 15.50
CA LYS A 295 13.28 -13.44 14.42
C LYS A 295 14.33 -14.26 13.66
N PHE A 296 14.28 -15.57 13.72
CA PHE A 296 15.23 -16.44 13.01
C PHE A 296 15.25 -16.15 11.49
N ASN A 297 16.39 -15.83 10.93
CA ASN A 297 16.60 -15.42 9.52
C ASN A 297 15.80 -14.19 9.04
N GLY A 298 14.97 -13.57 9.90
CA GLY A 298 14.28 -12.32 9.55
C GLY A 298 13.28 -12.43 8.42
N MET A 299 13.52 -11.72 7.32
CA MET A 299 12.65 -11.69 6.13
C MET A 299 13.49 -11.95 4.89
N GLU A 300 13.02 -12.86 4.03
CA GLU A 300 13.71 -13.22 2.80
C GLU A 300 12.72 -13.57 1.67
N ASP A 301 13.11 -13.25 0.45
CA ASP A 301 12.46 -13.65 -0.79
C ASP A 301 13.51 -14.38 -1.65
N GLN A 302 13.30 -15.65 -1.95
CA GLN A 302 14.16 -16.46 -2.80
C GLN A 302 13.42 -16.85 -4.08
N ILE A 303 14.02 -16.54 -5.21
CA ILE A 303 13.56 -16.96 -6.54
C ILE A 303 14.56 -18.00 -7.04
N LEU A 304 14.08 -19.21 -7.35
CA LEU A 304 14.89 -20.38 -7.70
C LEU A 304 14.66 -20.79 -9.16
#